data_ff249b414567a1a12ff192fd1a33943a
#
_entry.id   ff249b414567a1a12ff192fd1a33943a
#
_cell.length_a   1.000
_cell.length_b   1.000
_cell.length_c   1.000
_cell.angle_alpha   90.00
_cell.angle_beta   90.00
_cell.angle_gamma   90.00
#
_symmetry.space_group_name_H-M   'P 1'
#
loop_
_entity.id
_entity.type
_entity.pdbx_description
1 polymer ?
#
loop_
_entity_poly.entity_id
_entity_poly.type
_entity_poly.pdbx_seq_one_letter_code
_entity_poly.pdbx_strand_id
1 'polypeptide(L)'
;FPYTTLFRSWQGRSPVRIVTDRQLRLSPKLHVFDGNVRTLVFTEKPCQPQPNVEYIPIDFQRNILPQIMEHLYMQGLQSLLVEGGNILLQSFIDAELWDEAFVEESPLTLLSGIKAPEIGNKAPCTNEVYFGRNFRHYSATRLG
;
A
#
# COMPACT_ATOMS: atom_id res chain seq x y z
N PHE A 1 -19.63 -1.85 -2.39
CA PHE A 1 -19.57 -0.92 -1.28
C PHE A 1 -18.99 0.41 -1.74
N PRO A 2 -19.54 1.57 -1.35
CA PRO A 2 -19.11 2.86 -1.86
C PRO A 2 -17.87 3.43 -1.17
N TYR A 3 -16.93 2.58 -0.74
CA TYR A 3 -15.64 3.04 -0.18
C TYR A 3 -14.89 3.97 -1.14
N THR A 4 -14.98 3.70 -2.43
CA THR A 4 -14.32 4.52 -3.45
C THR A 4 -14.91 5.92 -3.58
N THR A 5 -16.17 6.14 -3.19
CA THR A 5 -16.82 7.44 -3.31
C THR A 5 -16.46 8.39 -2.16
N LEU A 6 -16.31 7.88 -0.94
CA LEU A 6 -15.93 8.69 0.23
C LEU A 6 -14.52 9.25 0.10
N PHE A 7 -13.56 8.45 -0.36
CA PHE A 7 -12.18 8.92 -0.57
C PHE A 7 -12.05 9.84 -1.78
N ARG A 8 -12.86 9.67 -2.82
CA ARG A 8 -12.82 10.53 -4.02
C ARG A 8 -13.43 11.91 -3.82
N SER A 9 -14.30 12.07 -2.85
CA SER A 9 -14.97 13.34 -2.56
C SER A 9 -14.35 14.10 -1.39
N TRP A 10 -13.27 13.59 -0.79
CA TRP A 10 -12.58 14.28 0.27
C TRP A 10 -11.90 15.54 -0.25
N GLN A 11 -12.25 16.70 0.30
CA GLN A 11 -11.61 17.97 -0.04
C GLN A 11 -10.21 18.00 0.60
N GLY A 12 -9.16 17.99 -0.23
CA GLY A 12 -7.79 18.02 0.24
C GLY A 12 -6.80 17.79 -0.89
N ARG A 13 -5.53 17.69 -0.55
CA ARG A 13 -4.50 17.29 -1.52
C ARG A 13 -4.62 15.81 -1.82
N SER A 14 -4.67 15.46 -3.08
CA SER A 14 -4.58 14.06 -3.49
C SER A 14 -3.22 13.49 -3.07
N PRO A 15 -3.17 12.31 -2.45
CA PRO A 15 -1.91 11.65 -2.12
C PRO A 15 -1.14 11.28 -3.38
N VAL A 16 0.19 11.23 -3.28
CA VAL A 16 1.03 10.67 -4.36
C VAL A 16 0.68 9.19 -4.48
N ARG A 17 0.38 8.74 -5.69
CA ARG A 17 0.13 7.33 -5.97
C ARG A 17 1.45 6.60 -6.13
N ILE A 18 1.56 5.41 -5.57
CA ILE A 18 2.76 4.58 -5.63
C ILE A 18 2.37 3.21 -6.18
N VAL A 19 3.08 2.77 -7.21
CA VAL A 19 2.83 1.51 -7.90
C VAL A 19 4.14 0.74 -8.03
N THR A 20 4.12 -0.55 -7.78
CA THR A 20 5.21 -1.47 -8.11
C THR A 20 4.79 -2.30 -9.33
N ASP A 21 5.41 -2.06 -10.48
CA ASP A 21 5.18 -2.82 -11.70
C ASP A 21 6.49 -3.20 -12.36
N ARG A 22 7.07 -4.30 -11.88
CA ARG A 22 8.39 -4.77 -12.28
C ARG A 22 8.59 -4.78 -13.80
N GLN A 23 7.62 -5.27 -14.55
CA GLN A 23 7.74 -5.53 -15.98
C GLN A 23 6.87 -4.61 -16.85
N LEU A 24 6.24 -3.57 -16.25
CA LEU A 24 5.28 -2.68 -16.91
C LEU A 24 4.15 -3.45 -17.60
N ARG A 25 3.53 -4.38 -16.86
CA ARG A 25 2.43 -5.20 -17.36
C ARG A 25 1.04 -4.57 -17.15
N LEU A 26 0.97 -3.56 -16.30
CA LEU A 26 -0.29 -2.84 -16.08
C LEU A 26 -0.65 -2.04 -17.33
N SER A 27 -1.94 -2.06 -17.67
CA SER A 27 -2.42 -1.29 -18.82
C SER A 27 -2.25 0.21 -18.57
N PRO A 28 -1.69 0.98 -19.52
CA PRO A 28 -1.57 2.43 -19.38
C PRO A 28 -2.94 3.16 -19.36
N LYS A 29 -4.03 2.44 -19.65
CA LYS A 29 -5.40 2.97 -19.59
C LYS A 29 -6.01 2.94 -18.18
N LEU A 30 -5.31 2.38 -17.20
CA LEU A 30 -5.78 2.35 -15.82
C LEU A 30 -5.79 3.77 -15.24
N HIS A 31 -6.78 4.06 -14.40
CA HIS A 31 -6.92 5.37 -13.74
C HIS A 31 -5.71 5.76 -12.89
N VAL A 32 -4.91 4.81 -12.44
CA VAL A 32 -3.67 5.09 -11.71
C VAL A 32 -2.64 5.84 -12.57
N PHE A 33 -2.76 5.77 -13.92
CA PHE A 33 -1.90 6.45 -14.90
C PHE A 33 -2.58 7.60 -15.63
N ASP A 34 -3.71 8.08 -15.13
CA ASP A 34 -4.51 9.16 -15.79
C ASP A 34 -3.85 10.55 -15.79
N GLY A 35 -2.71 10.69 -15.12
CA GLY A 35 -1.97 11.95 -15.03
C GLY A 35 -2.62 13.03 -14.15
N ASN A 36 -3.78 12.76 -13.56
CA ASN A 36 -4.47 13.73 -12.70
C ASN A 36 -3.78 13.92 -11.34
N VAL A 37 -3.07 12.89 -10.89
CA VAL A 37 -2.35 12.88 -9.63
C VAL A 37 -0.95 12.35 -9.88
N ARG A 38 0.05 12.94 -9.19
CA ARG A 38 1.43 12.45 -9.25
C ARG A 38 1.50 10.97 -8.91
N THR A 39 2.09 10.19 -9.80
CA THR A 39 2.22 8.73 -9.68
C THR A 39 3.68 8.32 -9.83
N LEU A 40 4.20 7.58 -8.86
CA LEU A 40 5.53 6.99 -8.90
C LEU A 40 5.41 5.50 -9.21
N VAL A 41 6.09 5.04 -10.26
CA VAL A 41 6.06 3.65 -10.71
C VAL A 41 7.44 3.04 -10.54
N PHE A 42 7.59 2.15 -9.57
CA PHE A 42 8.82 1.39 -9.36
C PHE A 42 8.88 0.20 -10.28
N THR A 43 9.91 0.16 -11.13
CA THR A 43 10.04 -0.83 -12.21
C THR A 43 11.50 -1.19 -12.46
N GLU A 44 11.78 -2.33 -13.14
CA GLU A 44 13.12 -2.65 -13.63
C GLU A 44 13.33 -2.23 -15.09
N LYS A 45 12.26 -1.81 -15.76
CA LYS A 45 12.33 -1.43 -17.18
C LYS A 45 12.45 0.07 -17.36
N PRO A 46 13.34 0.55 -18.24
CA PRO A 46 13.36 1.94 -18.61
C PRO A 46 12.05 2.30 -19.31
N CYS A 47 11.48 3.43 -18.93
CA CYS A 47 10.29 3.99 -19.55
C CYS A 47 10.40 5.50 -19.60
N GLN A 48 9.83 6.09 -20.64
CA GLN A 48 9.78 7.56 -20.76
C GLN A 48 8.75 8.12 -19.77
N PRO A 49 9.09 9.21 -19.05
CA PRO A 49 8.13 9.87 -18.18
C PRO A 49 6.90 10.34 -18.95
N GLN A 50 5.76 10.31 -18.30
CA GLN A 50 4.54 10.91 -18.79
C GLN A 50 4.12 12.05 -17.84
N PRO A 51 3.24 12.96 -18.25
CA PRO A 51 2.76 14.00 -17.35
C PRO A 51 2.24 13.42 -16.03
N ASN A 52 2.82 13.86 -14.92
CA ASN A 52 2.53 13.37 -13.56
C ASN A 52 2.77 11.86 -13.31
N VAL A 53 3.43 11.13 -14.22
CA VAL A 53 3.80 9.73 -14.01
C VAL A 53 5.32 9.58 -14.18
N GLU A 54 5.98 9.23 -13.10
CA GLU A 54 7.43 9.04 -13.04
C GLU A 54 7.76 7.55 -12.92
N TYR A 55 8.66 7.05 -13.75
CA TYR A 55 9.14 5.67 -13.71
C TYR A 55 10.50 5.63 -13.03
N ILE A 56 10.57 4.93 -11.90
CA ILE A 56 11.74 4.87 -11.04
C ILE A 56 12.36 3.50 -11.15
N PRO A 57 13.57 3.38 -11.73
CA PRO A 57 14.24 2.10 -11.84
C PRO A 57 14.72 1.63 -10.47
N ILE A 58 14.39 0.39 -10.11
CA ILE A 58 14.90 -0.31 -8.92
C ILE A 58 15.33 -1.73 -9.28
N ASP A 59 16.22 -2.28 -8.46
CA ASP A 59 16.71 -3.65 -8.62
C ASP A 59 15.78 -4.66 -7.94
N PHE A 60 15.00 -5.37 -8.74
CA PHE A 60 14.09 -6.42 -8.27
C PHE A 60 14.80 -7.76 -7.96
N GLN A 61 16.12 -7.87 -8.15
CA GLN A 61 16.90 -9.02 -7.70
C GLN A 61 17.28 -8.87 -6.22
N ARG A 62 17.14 -7.67 -5.67
CA ARG A 62 17.38 -7.34 -4.27
C ARG A 62 16.07 -7.05 -3.55
N ASN A 63 16.12 -6.89 -2.23
CA ASN A 63 14.98 -6.43 -1.48
C ASN A 63 14.54 -5.04 -1.98
N ILE A 64 13.30 -4.95 -2.46
CA ILE A 64 12.74 -3.72 -3.05
C ILE A 64 12.31 -2.70 -1.99
N LEU A 65 11.93 -3.14 -0.78
CA LEU A 65 11.38 -2.24 0.23
C LEU A 65 12.37 -1.16 0.65
N PRO A 66 13.64 -1.45 0.99
CA PRO A 66 14.61 -0.39 1.31
C PRO A 66 14.78 0.61 0.18
N GLN A 67 14.82 0.15 -1.08
CA GLN A 67 14.98 1.01 -2.25
C GLN A 67 13.78 1.96 -2.42
N ILE A 68 12.56 1.43 -2.25
CA ILE A 68 11.33 2.21 -2.29
C ILE A 68 11.33 3.24 -1.15
N MET A 69 11.57 2.80 0.09
CA MET A 69 11.52 3.67 1.27
C MET A 69 12.55 4.79 1.20
N GLU A 70 13.77 4.49 0.75
CA GLU A 70 14.81 5.50 0.53
C GLU A 70 14.37 6.54 -0.51
N HIS A 71 13.83 6.10 -1.64
CA HIS A 71 13.34 7.01 -2.66
C HIS A 71 12.22 7.91 -2.14
N LEU A 72 11.24 7.35 -1.43
CA LEU A 72 10.12 8.11 -0.85
C LEU A 72 10.61 9.11 0.19
N TYR A 73 11.58 8.73 1.02
CA TYR A 73 12.21 9.62 1.99
C TYR A 73 12.91 10.81 1.31
N MET A 74 13.69 10.57 0.26
CA MET A 74 14.34 11.62 -0.53
C MET A 74 13.34 12.56 -1.23
N GLN A 75 12.12 12.09 -1.50
CA GLN A 75 11.02 12.91 -2.03
C GLN A 75 10.27 13.69 -0.93
N GLY A 76 10.67 13.57 0.34
CA GLY A 76 10.01 14.23 1.48
C GLY A 76 8.66 13.65 1.84
N LEU A 77 8.34 12.42 1.41
CA LEU A 77 7.11 11.73 1.77
C LEU A 77 7.26 11.11 3.16
N GLN A 78 6.47 11.61 4.11
CA GLN A 78 6.60 11.27 5.54
C GLN A 78 5.68 10.14 5.99
N SER A 79 4.65 9.84 5.22
CA SER A 79 3.70 8.77 5.51
C SER A 79 3.37 7.99 4.26
N LEU A 80 3.17 6.69 4.43
CA LEU A 80 2.83 5.76 3.36
C LEU A 80 1.63 4.92 3.81
N LEU A 81 0.53 4.98 3.05
CA LEU A 81 -0.56 4.02 3.18
C LEU A 81 -0.28 2.86 2.22
N VAL A 82 -0.09 1.67 2.77
CA VAL A 82 0.13 0.46 1.98
C VAL A 82 -1.19 -0.28 1.84
N GLU A 83 -1.70 -0.32 0.62
CA GLU A 83 -2.85 -1.12 0.23
C GLU A 83 -2.39 -2.07 -0.86
N GLY A 84 -2.86 -3.30 -0.88
CA GLY A 84 -2.45 -4.20 -1.94
C GLY A 84 -2.73 -5.66 -1.64
N GLY A 85 -2.07 -6.51 -2.43
CA GLY A 85 -2.16 -7.95 -2.25
C GLY A 85 -1.38 -8.44 -1.01
N ASN A 86 -1.72 -9.64 -0.57
CA ASN A 86 -1.12 -10.27 0.61
C ASN A 86 0.42 -10.22 0.61
N ILE A 87 1.07 -10.50 -0.52
CA ILE A 87 2.55 -10.56 -0.61
C ILE A 87 3.19 -9.22 -0.24
N LEU A 88 2.67 -8.12 -0.77
CA LEU A 88 3.23 -6.79 -0.47
C LEU A 88 3.00 -6.41 1.00
N LEU A 89 1.77 -6.56 1.49
CA LEU A 89 1.44 -6.27 2.89
C LEU A 89 2.27 -7.12 3.84
N GLN A 90 2.38 -8.43 3.58
CA GLN A 90 3.19 -9.31 4.41
C GLN A 90 4.67 -8.91 4.40
N SER A 91 5.21 -8.48 3.25
CA SER A 91 6.61 -8.04 3.20
C SER A 91 6.90 -6.80 4.05
N PHE A 92 5.96 -5.86 4.17
CA PHE A 92 6.07 -4.73 5.10
C PHE A 92 6.00 -5.18 6.57
N ILE A 93 5.11 -6.13 6.88
CA ILE A 93 4.96 -6.69 8.23
C ILE A 93 6.22 -7.43 8.65
N ASP A 94 6.73 -8.33 7.79
CA ASP A 94 7.92 -9.14 8.04
C ASP A 94 9.20 -8.30 8.17
N ALA A 95 9.24 -7.17 7.46
CA ALA A 95 10.34 -6.21 7.54
C ALA A 95 10.21 -5.21 8.71
N GLU A 96 9.15 -5.30 9.51
CA GLU A 96 8.82 -4.36 10.59
C GLU A 96 8.75 -2.89 10.12
N LEU A 97 8.40 -2.67 8.84
CA LEU A 97 8.29 -1.36 8.21
C LEU A 97 6.84 -0.86 8.24
N TRP A 98 6.23 -0.87 9.41
CA TRP A 98 4.87 -0.36 9.61
C TRP A 98 4.71 0.23 11.01
N ASP A 99 3.81 1.18 11.16
CA ASP A 99 3.48 1.82 12.43
C ASP A 99 2.10 1.39 12.92
N GLU A 100 1.13 1.37 12.03
CA GLU A 100 -0.26 1.06 12.32
C GLU A 100 -0.84 0.14 11.24
N ALA A 101 -1.73 -0.76 11.61
CA ALA A 101 -2.49 -1.58 10.68
C ALA A 101 -3.97 -1.60 11.05
N PHE A 102 -4.82 -1.38 10.06
CA PHE A 102 -6.27 -1.40 10.19
C PHE A 102 -6.82 -2.61 9.45
N VAL A 103 -7.49 -3.49 10.18
CA VAL A 103 -8.03 -4.74 9.65
C VAL A 103 -9.54 -4.78 9.85
N GLU A 104 -10.28 -4.90 8.76
CA GLU A 104 -11.71 -5.15 8.80
C GLU A 104 -11.99 -6.63 8.55
N GLU A 105 -12.67 -7.27 9.50
CA GLU A 105 -13.08 -8.69 9.39
C GLU A 105 -14.59 -8.80 9.23
N SER A 106 -15.01 -9.45 8.15
CA SER A 106 -16.41 -9.82 7.94
C SER A 106 -16.77 -11.07 8.76
N PRO A 107 -17.99 -11.19 9.27
CA PRO A 107 -18.46 -12.44 9.87
C PRO A 107 -18.64 -13.58 8.83
N LEU A 108 -18.61 -13.23 7.54
CA LEU A 108 -18.72 -14.21 6.46
C LEU A 108 -17.33 -14.79 6.15
N THR A 109 -17.22 -16.12 6.24
CA THR A 109 -16.00 -16.84 5.86
C THR A 109 -16.07 -17.24 4.39
N LEU A 110 -15.04 -16.89 3.64
CA LEU A 110 -14.88 -17.38 2.26
C LEU A 110 -14.29 -18.79 2.30
N LEU A 111 -14.89 -19.72 1.55
CA LEU A 111 -14.42 -21.11 1.48
C LEU A 111 -13.12 -21.26 0.66
N SER A 112 -12.83 -20.27 -0.18
CA SER A 112 -11.61 -20.19 -1.00
C SER A 112 -11.22 -18.74 -1.23
N GLY A 113 -9.93 -18.49 -1.46
CA GLY A 113 -9.41 -17.14 -1.70
C GLY A 113 -7.93 -17.01 -1.34
N ILE A 114 -7.44 -15.78 -1.38
CA ILE A 114 -6.08 -15.48 -0.94
C ILE A 114 -6.12 -15.25 0.57
N LYS A 115 -5.21 -15.92 1.31
CA LYS A 115 -5.07 -15.73 2.74
C LYS A 115 -4.71 -14.28 3.07
N ALA A 116 -5.32 -13.70 4.10
CA ALA A 116 -4.95 -12.37 4.59
C ALA A 116 -3.52 -12.37 5.16
N PRO A 117 -2.84 -11.20 5.17
CA PRO A 117 -1.57 -11.07 5.85
C PRO A 117 -1.70 -11.41 7.34
N GLU A 118 -0.64 -11.91 7.94
CA GLU A 118 -0.58 -12.23 9.36
C GLU A 118 0.21 -11.17 10.12
N ILE A 119 -0.48 -10.44 10.99
CA ILE A 119 0.15 -9.54 11.96
C ILE A 119 0.48 -10.39 13.20
N GLY A 120 1.74 -10.36 13.64
CA GLY A 120 2.19 -11.16 14.77
C GLY A 120 1.35 -10.93 16.05
N ASN A 121 1.13 -11.96 16.83
CA ASN A 121 0.24 -11.96 18.02
C ASN A 121 0.70 -11.03 19.16
N LYS A 122 1.87 -10.41 19.05
CA LYS A 122 2.45 -9.53 20.08
C LYS A 122 2.15 -8.06 19.86
N ALA A 123 1.59 -7.67 18.70
CA ALA A 123 1.25 -6.28 18.46
C ALA A 123 0.04 -5.88 19.31
N PRO A 124 0.10 -4.76 20.04
CA PRO A 124 -1.07 -4.19 20.72
C PRO A 124 -2.22 -4.01 19.74
N CYS A 125 -3.42 -4.42 20.15
CA CYS A 125 -4.59 -4.39 19.31
C CYS A 125 -5.80 -3.84 20.07
N THR A 126 -6.50 -2.88 19.48
CA THR A 126 -7.84 -2.50 19.88
C THR A 126 -8.86 -3.10 18.91
N ASN A 127 -10.05 -3.45 19.41
CA ASN A 127 -11.10 -4.02 18.59
C ASN A 127 -12.41 -3.25 18.80
N GLU A 128 -13.03 -2.85 17.71
CA GLU A 128 -14.35 -2.23 17.69
C GLU A 128 -15.28 -3.03 16.79
N VAL A 129 -16.57 -3.05 17.12
CA VAL A 129 -17.57 -3.73 16.30
C VAL A 129 -18.49 -2.71 15.67
N TYR A 130 -18.49 -2.64 14.34
CA TYR A 130 -19.35 -1.75 13.57
C TYR A 130 -20.15 -2.57 12.55
N PHE A 131 -21.47 -2.41 12.54
CA PHE A 131 -22.38 -3.10 11.61
C PHE A 131 -22.13 -4.62 11.50
N GLY A 132 -21.82 -5.27 12.64
CA GLY A 132 -21.54 -6.71 12.69
C GLY A 132 -20.18 -7.14 12.12
N ARG A 133 -19.27 -6.19 11.89
CA ARG A 133 -17.89 -6.43 11.46
C ARG A 133 -16.92 -6.03 12.56
N ASN A 134 -15.83 -6.74 12.67
CA ASN A 134 -14.74 -6.40 13.57
C ASN A 134 -13.77 -5.46 12.88
N PHE A 135 -13.46 -4.35 13.53
CA PHE A 135 -12.40 -3.42 13.12
C PHE A 135 -11.29 -3.51 14.15
N ARG A 136 -10.14 -4.00 13.73
CA ARG A 136 -8.96 -4.11 14.58
C ARG A 136 -7.95 -3.07 14.16
N HIS A 137 -7.46 -2.33 15.13
CA HIS A 137 -6.35 -1.40 14.97
C HIS A 137 -5.16 -1.94 15.75
N TYR A 138 -4.08 -2.22 15.04
CA TYR A 138 -2.81 -2.69 15.57
C TYR A 138 -1.80 -1.54 15.54
N SER A 139 -0.99 -1.44 16.57
CA SER A 139 0.15 -0.53 16.65
C SER A 139 1.44 -1.32 16.70
N ALA A 140 2.44 -0.95 15.91
CA ALA A 140 3.74 -1.57 15.96
C ALA A 140 4.41 -1.25 17.31
N THR A 141 4.97 -2.26 17.97
CA THR A 141 5.79 -2.05 19.16
C THR A 141 7.19 -1.71 18.70
N ARG A 142 7.54 -0.43 18.67
CA ARG A 142 8.93 -0.03 18.47
C ARG A 142 9.69 -0.33 19.76
N LEU A 143 10.63 -1.26 19.71
CA LEU A 143 11.65 -1.39 20.73
C LEU A 143 12.54 -0.16 20.60
N GLY A 144 12.43 0.77 21.56
CA GLY A 144 13.27 1.95 21.66
C GLY A 144 14.74 1.60 21.93
#